data_442f3a57b279a116bccf577bf114f4d0
#
_entry.id   442f3a57b279a116bccf577bf114f4d0
#
_cell.length_a   1.000
_cell.length_b   1.000
_cell.length_c   1.000
_cell.angle_alpha   90.00
_cell.angle_beta   90.00
_cell.angle_gamma   90.00
#
_symmetry.space_group_name_H-M   'P 1'
#
loop_
_entity.id
_entity.type
_entity.pdbx_description
1 polymer ?
#
loop_
_entity_poly.entity_id
_entity_poly.type
_entity_poly.pdbx_seq_one_letter_code
_entity_poly.pdbx_strand_id
1 'polypeptide(L)'
;MPEQQPEILKPLKTWSHLAGSRRRPSEYEIVSTNLHYHMDNPDNPWELDPDIHMAQWYRQYRNESPLKHDDWDAFRDPDQLIYRTYNLLQDGQETYVMGLFDQFNERGHDQMLSPEWVATLARLYTPARYLFHALQLGSAYIHQMAPSSTITNCATYQTADSLRWVTHTAYRTKELSKTWPDAGFGDNERQTWESDAAWQGFRELAEKALVAWDWGESFVAINLVLKPAVEEALLVQMGDTARSQGDTLLGLLTQAQLRDAERHRRWAGALVKMALEMEGNEAVLKGWVEQYLPMADAAIDAYCNALPESEGASAAARDAVRDFHAQLGLA
;
A
#
# COMPACT_ATOMS: atom_id res chain seq x y z
N MET A 1 -1.49 60.89 -12.13
CA MET A 1 -1.89 59.57 -12.58
C MET A 1 -3.01 59.12 -11.64
N PRO A 2 -4.16 58.66 -12.13
CA PRO A 2 -5.19 58.18 -11.23
C PRO A 2 -4.71 56.86 -10.60
N GLU A 3 -4.75 56.79 -9.25
CA GLU A 3 -4.53 55.56 -8.50
C GLU A 3 -5.60 54.54 -8.93
N GLN A 4 -5.15 53.44 -9.53
CA GLN A 4 -6.02 52.30 -9.80
C GLN A 4 -6.44 51.71 -8.44
N GLN A 5 -7.72 51.83 -8.12
CA GLN A 5 -8.28 51.10 -7.00
C GLN A 5 -8.05 49.59 -7.19
N PRO A 6 -7.59 48.88 -6.16
CA PRO A 6 -7.39 47.43 -6.28
C PRO A 6 -8.72 46.76 -6.64
N GLU A 7 -8.71 45.97 -7.68
CA GLU A 7 -9.87 45.20 -8.17
C GLU A 7 -10.27 44.22 -7.07
N ILE A 8 -11.44 44.41 -6.47
CA ILE A 8 -11.99 43.49 -5.47
C ILE A 8 -12.44 42.23 -6.20
N LEU A 9 -11.57 41.23 -6.21
CA LEU A 9 -11.89 39.91 -6.77
C LEU A 9 -13.04 39.30 -5.97
N LYS A 10 -14.10 38.86 -6.67
CA LYS A 10 -15.22 38.15 -6.04
C LYS A 10 -14.70 36.86 -5.39
N PRO A 11 -15.06 36.57 -4.13
CA PRO A 11 -14.66 35.31 -3.49
C PRO A 11 -15.20 34.12 -4.29
N LEU A 12 -14.41 33.07 -4.40
CA LEU A 12 -14.83 31.81 -5.00
C LEU A 12 -15.91 31.20 -4.10
N LYS A 13 -17.11 30.96 -4.65
CA LYS A 13 -18.31 30.58 -3.88
C LYS A 13 -18.18 29.30 -3.07
N THR A 14 -17.29 28.39 -3.43
CA THR A 14 -17.27 27.02 -2.89
C THR A 14 -15.94 26.62 -2.24
N TRP A 15 -14.85 27.37 -2.47
CA TRP A 15 -13.50 27.00 -2.03
C TRP A 15 -12.79 28.18 -1.40
N SER A 16 -13.42 28.74 -0.37
CA SER A 16 -12.92 29.93 0.32
C SER A 16 -11.50 29.76 0.89
N HIS A 17 -11.17 28.54 1.35
CA HIS A 17 -9.84 28.18 1.85
C HIS A 17 -8.75 28.23 0.75
N LEU A 18 -9.10 28.09 -0.54
CA LEU A 18 -8.20 28.19 -1.68
C LEU A 18 -8.17 29.58 -2.31
N ALA A 19 -9.03 30.49 -1.86
CA ALA A 19 -9.16 31.84 -2.46
C ALA A 19 -7.89 32.67 -2.32
N GLY A 20 -7.06 32.44 -1.31
CA GLY A 20 -5.80 33.14 -1.06
C GLY A 20 -4.76 32.98 -2.17
N SER A 21 -4.78 31.90 -2.92
CA SER A 21 -3.83 31.61 -4.02
C SER A 21 -4.10 32.43 -5.29
N ARG A 22 -5.28 33.09 -5.40
CA ARG A 22 -5.74 33.88 -6.57
C ARG A 22 -5.69 33.15 -7.91
N ARG A 23 -5.59 31.83 -7.91
CA ARG A 23 -5.70 31.01 -9.09
C ARG A 23 -6.90 30.07 -8.99
N ARG A 24 -7.39 29.60 -10.12
CA ARG A 24 -8.43 28.57 -10.12
C ARG A 24 -7.83 27.28 -9.55
N PRO A 25 -8.38 26.71 -8.49
CA PRO A 25 -7.91 25.44 -7.96
C PRO A 25 -8.16 24.30 -8.97
N SER A 26 -7.28 23.30 -8.98
CA SER A 26 -7.48 22.07 -9.74
C SER A 26 -8.61 21.23 -9.12
N GLU A 27 -9.17 20.30 -9.89
CA GLU A 27 -10.15 19.34 -9.36
C GLU A 27 -9.58 18.56 -8.17
N TYR A 28 -8.31 18.18 -8.24
CA TYR A 28 -7.60 17.50 -7.15
C TYR A 28 -7.60 18.34 -5.86
N GLU A 29 -7.21 19.61 -5.94
CA GLU A 29 -7.19 20.50 -4.76
C GLU A 29 -8.59 20.68 -4.15
N ILE A 30 -9.63 20.77 -4.98
CA ILE A 30 -11.01 20.96 -4.52
C ILE A 30 -11.51 19.77 -3.71
N VAL A 31 -11.22 18.54 -4.16
CA VAL A 31 -11.82 17.32 -3.62
C VAL A 31 -10.91 16.55 -2.66
N SER A 32 -9.68 17.00 -2.45
CA SER A 32 -8.72 16.28 -1.59
C SER A 32 -8.12 17.11 -0.47
N THR A 33 -8.31 18.44 -0.46
CA THR A 33 -7.71 19.28 0.56
C THR A 33 -8.73 19.73 1.61
N ASN A 34 -8.24 19.96 2.83
CA ASN A 34 -9.01 20.54 3.95
C ASN A 34 -10.30 19.79 4.31
N LEU A 35 -10.21 18.45 4.30
CA LEU A 35 -11.34 17.56 4.60
C LEU A 35 -11.27 16.94 6.00
N HIS A 36 -10.22 17.24 6.78
CA HIS A 36 -10.05 16.71 8.12
C HIS A 36 -10.78 17.51 9.17
N TYR A 37 -11.19 16.82 10.22
CA TYR A 37 -11.53 17.43 11.50
C TYR A 37 -10.27 17.98 12.17
N HIS A 38 -10.35 19.22 12.66
CA HIS A 38 -9.34 19.83 13.51
C HIS A 38 -9.87 19.83 14.93
N MET A 39 -9.23 19.10 15.83
CA MET A 39 -9.66 19.00 17.23
C MET A 39 -9.23 20.22 18.09
N ASP A 40 -8.35 21.05 17.55
CA ASP A 40 -7.75 22.16 18.29
C ASP A 40 -8.19 23.54 17.74
N ASN A 41 -9.21 23.58 16.88
CA ASN A 41 -9.72 24.83 16.33
C ASN A 41 -10.96 25.29 17.10
N PRO A 42 -10.84 26.32 17.98
CA PRO A 42 -11.95 26.80 18.80
C PRO A 42 -13.12 27.43 18.00
N ASP A 43 -12.89 27.75 16.72
CA ASP A 43 -13.90 28.30 15.82
C ASP A 43 -14.66 27.23 15.05
N ASN A 44 -14.34 25.97 15.26
CA ASN A 44 -14.96 24.84 14.55
C ASN A 44 -15.98 24.12 15.44
N PRO A 45 -17.31 24.36 15.25
CA PRO A 45 -18.34 23.76 16.10
C PRO A 45 -18.58 22.27 15.91
N TRP A 46 -17.87 21.66 14.97
CA TRP A 46 -17.98 20.22 14.64
C TRP A 46 -16.96 19.35 15.33
N GLU A 47 -16.08 19.95 16.12
CA GLU A 47 -15.04 19.18 16.79
C GLU A 47 -15.63 18.18 17.75
N LEU A 48 -15.05 16.97 17.73
CA LEU A 48 -15.38 15.93 18.68
C LEU A 48 -14.95 16.37 20.08
N ASP A 49 -15.74 15.97 21.08
CA ASP A 49 -15.36 16.14 22.49
C ASP A 49 -13.92 15.60 22.70
N PRO A 50 -12.99 16.44 23.22
CA PRO A 50 -11.60 16.03 23.41
C PRO A 50 -11.43 14.84 24.36
N ASP A 51 -12.43 14.53 25.17
CA ASP A 51 -12.37 13.45 26.16
C ASP A 51 -12.90 12.10 25.65
N ILE A 52 -13.46 12.04 24.45
CA ILE A 52 -13.81 10.75 23.86
C ILE A 52 -12.57 9.95 23.48
N HIS A 53 -12.67 8.62 23.53
CA HIS A 53 -11.54 7.72 23.30
C HIS A 53 -10.82 7.99 21.96
N MET A 54 -11.56 8.21 20.87
CA MET A 54 -10.96 8.49 19.56
C MET A 54 -10.21 9.82 19.50
N ALA A 55 -10.70 10.87 20.18
CA ALA A 55 -10.00 12.14 20.26
C ALA A 55 -8.68 12.01 21.04
N GLN A 56 -8.67 11.24 22.14
CA GLN A 56 -7.44 10.89 22.88
C GLN A 56 -6.47 10.09 22.01
N TRP A 57 -6.98 9.13 21.23
CA TRP A 57 -6.18 8.31 20.30
C TRP A 57 -5.49 9.17 19.23
N TYR A 58 -6.24 10.10 18.59
CA TYR A 58 -5.66 11.03 17.61
C TYR A 58 -4.59 11.93 18.23
N ARG A 59 -4.82 12.47 19.43
CA ARG A 59 -3.80 13.27 20.12
C ARG A 59 -2.53 12.49 20.33
N GLN A 60 -2.63 11.28 20.89
CA GLN A 60 -1.48 10.45 21.22
C GLN A 60 -0.74 9.94 20.00
N TYR A 61 -1.44 9.37 19.03
CA TYR A 61 -0.83 8.60 17.95
C TYR A 61 -0.75 9.33 16.60
N ARG A 62 -1.34 10.51 16.50
CA ARG A 62 -1.25 11.39 15.34
C ARG A 62 -0.52 12.69 15.68
N ASN A 63 -1.07 13.47 16.63
CA ASN A 63 -0.59 14.82 16.90
C ASN A 63 0.73 14.82 17.69
N GLU A 64 0.92 13.83 18.58
CA GLU A 64 2.15 13.65 19.37
C GLU A 64 3.20 12.76 18.69
N SER A 65 2.92 12.24 17.48
CA SER A 65 3.90 11.50 16.69
C SER A 65 5.27 12.20 16.68
N PRO A 66 6.39 11.49 16.80
CA PRO A 66 7.71 12.10 16.66
C PRO A 66 7.99 12.57 15.23
N LEU A 67 7.27 12.05 14.22
CA LEU A 67 7.36 12.53 12.85
C LEU A 67 6.56 13.85 12.73
N LYS A 68 7.25 14.95 12.56
CA LYS A 68 6.67 16.30 12.58
C LYS A 68 6.73 16.98 11.21
N HIS A 69 5.78 17.86 10.96
CA HIS A 69 5.84 18.83 9.87
C HIS A 69 4.97 20.05 10.21
N ASP A 70 5.40 21.23 9.79
CA ASP A 70 4.70 22.48 10.09
C ASP A 70 3.39 22.59 9.31
N ASP A 71 3.31 21.99 8.12
CA ASP A 71 2.14 22.03 7.25
C ASP A 71 1.99 20.71 6.48
N TRP A 72 1.36 19.70 7.10
CA TRP A 72 1.02 18.43 6.43
C TRP A 72 0.02 18.62 5.27
N ASP A 73 -0.80 19.68 5.30
CA ASP A 73 -1.76 19.97 4.24
C ASP A 73 -1.10 20.46 2.94
N ALA A 74 0.19 20.81 3.00
CA ALA A 74 0.99 21.09 1.81
C ALA A 74 1.33 19.81 0.99
N PHE A 75 1.18 18.61 1.56
CA PHE A 75 1.43 17.37 0.83
C PHE A 75 0.56 17.27 -0.44
N ARG A 76 1.16 16.80 -1.52
CA ARG A 76 0.46 16.54 -2.80
C ARG A 76 0.85 15.17 -3.33
N ASP A 77 -0.17 14.38 -3.64
CA ASP A 77 0.00 13.12 -4.37
C ASP A 77 0.65 13.39 -5.73
N PRO A 78 1.80 12.76 -6.08
CA PRO A 78 2.42 12.92 -7.39
C PRO A 78 1.49 12.56 -8.55
N ASP A 79 0.63 11.57 -8.37
CA ASP A 79 -0.34 11.12 -9.37
C ASP A 79 -1.65 11.93 -9.35
N GLN A 80 -1.86 12.76 -8.33
CA GLN A 80 -3.04 13.61 -8.13
C GLN A 80 -4.37 12.87 -8.33
N LEU A 81 -4.44 11.64 -7.81
CA LEU A 81 -5.63 10.83 -7.94
C LEU A 81 -6.77 11.37 -7.08
N ILE A 82 -7.94 11.40 -7.68
CA ILE A 82 -9.22 11.64 -7.03
C ILE A 82 -10.12 10.44 -7.27
N TYR A 83 -11.23 10.32 -6.54
CA TYR A 83 -12.15 9.19 -6.64
C TYR A 83 -12.55 8.88 -8.10
N ARG A 84 -12.86 9.89 -8.90
CA ARG A 84 -13.23 9.71 -10.31
C ARG A 84 -12.09 9.14 -11.16
N THR A 85 -10.89 9.72 -11.06
CA THR A 85 -9.74 9.28 -11.86
C THR A 85 -9.21 7.93 -11.40
N TYR A 86 -9.25 7.65 -10.09
CA TYR A 86 -8.93 6.34 -9.54
C TYR A 86 -9.87 5.26 -10.09
N ASN A 87 -11.20 5.49 -10.06
CA ASN A 87 -12.15 4.51 -10.59
C ASN A 87 -11.96 4.26 -12.08
N LEU A 88 -11.70 5.28 -12.89
CA LEU A 88 -11.42 5.10 -14.32
C LEU A 88 -10.15 4.29 -14.57
N LEU A 89 -9.10 4.55 -13.79
CA LEU A 89 -7.84 3.80 -13.88
C LEU A 89 -8.08 2.32 -13.52
N GLN A 90 -8.81 2.07 -12.42
CA GLN A 90 -9.02 0.72 -11.94
C GLN A 90 -10.05 -0.07 -12.75
N ASP A 91 -11.04 0.57 -13.34
CA ASP A 91 -11.96 -0.07 -14.29
C ASP A 91 -11.20 -0.64 -15.50
N GLY A 92 -10.23 0.10 -16.03
CA GLY A 92 -9.33 -0.39 -17.06
C GLY A 92 -8.45 -1.57 -16.61
N GLN A 93 -7.93 -1.52 -15.38
CA GLN A 93 -7.15 -2.61 -14.80
C GLN A 93 -8.00 -3.86 -14.54
N GLU A 94 -9.22 -3.70 -14.01
CA GLU A 94 -10.16 -4.83 -13.80
C GLU A 94 -10.54 -5.47 -15.12
N THR A 95 -10.86 -4.68 -16.14
CA THR A 95 -11.15 -5.18 -17.49
C THR A 95 -9.98 -6.02 -18.03
N TYR A 96 -8.74 -5.55 -17.83
CA TYR A 96 -7.55 -6.29 -18.23
C TYR A 96 -7.40 -7.61 -17.46
N VAL A 97 -7.50 -7.59 -16.12
CA VAL A 97 -7.34 -8.77 -15.27
C VAL A 97 -8.44 -9.80 -15.54
N MET A 98 -9.70 -9.37 -15.67
CA MET A 98 -10.80 -10.27 -16.03
C MET A 98 -10.61 -10.88 -17.42
N GLY A 99 -10.14 -10.10 -18.38
CA GLY A 99 -9.78 -10.60 -19.71
C GLY A 99 -8.67 -11.64 -19.69
N LEU A 100 -7.69 -11.52 -18.77
CA LEU A 100 -6.67 -12.56 -18.55
C LEU A 100 -7.31 -13.85 -18.04
N PHE A 101 -8.14 -13.77 -16.99
CA PHE A 101 -8.82 -14.95 -16.46
C PHE A 101 -9.65 -15.66 -17.53
N ASP A 102 -10.48 -14.94 -18.25
CA ASP A 102 -11.31 -15.51 -19.32
C ASP A 102 -10.47 -16.20 -20.40
N GLN A 103 -9.44 -15.49 -20.92
CA GLN A 103 -8.60 -16.02 -22.00
C GLN A 103 -7.82 -17.28 -21.61
N PHE A 104 -7.28 -17.32 -20.39
CA PHE A 104 -6.51 -18.46 -19.92
C PHE A 104 -7.41 -19.64 -19.54
N ASN A 105 -8.61 -19.37 -19.00
CA ASN A 105 -9.64 -20.38 -18.76
C ASN A 105 -10.10 -21.06 -20.06
N GLU A 106 -10.43 -20.28 -21.09
CA GLU A 106 -10.81 -20.82 -22.40
C GLU A 106 -9.77 -21.75 -23.02
N ARG A 107 -8.48 -21.49 -22.74
CA ARG A 107 -7.35 -22.30 -23.22
C ARG A 107 -7.04 -23.51 -22.35
N GLY A 108 -7.74 -23.71 -21.24
CA GLY A 108 -7.47 -24.79 -20.31
C GLY A 108 -6.09 -24.69 -19.64
N HIS A 109 -5.63 -23.48 -19.37
CA HIS A 109 -4.29 -23.20 -18.82
C HIS A 109 -3.99 -24.03 -17.56
N ASP A 110 -4.94 -24.06 -16.63
CA ASP A 110 -4.75 -24.70 -15.32
C ASP A 110 -4.57 -26.22 -15.41
N GLN A 111 -5.16 -26.85 -16.43
CA GLN A 111 -4.96 -28.28 -16.68
C GLN A 111 -3.56 -28.62 -17.19
N MET A 112 -2.82 -27.63 -17.68
CA MET A 112 -1.46 -27.81 -18.22
C MET A 112 -0.36 -27.60 -17.17
N LEU A 113 -0.70 -27.12 -15.99
CA LEU A 113 0.25 -26.89 -14.89
C LEU A 113 0.77 -28.23 -14.37
N SER A 114 2.05 -28.29 -14.02
CA SER A 114 2.62 -29.49 -13.40
C SER A 114 2.09 -29.68 -11.98
N PRO A 115 1.94 -30.91 -11.49
CA PRO A 115 1.52 -31.18 -10.11
C PRO A 115 2.44 -30.54 -9.06
N GLU A 116 3.74 -30.46 -9.33
CA GLU A 116 4.73 -29.83 -8.45
C GLU A 116 4.49 -28.32 -8.33
N TRP A 117 4.16 -27.67 -9.47
CA TRP A 117 3.84 -26.24 -9.48
C TRP A 117 2.49 -25.98 -8.80
N VAL A 118 1.50 -26.83 -9.00
CA VAL A 118 0.21 -26.78 -8.31
C VAL A 118 0.38 -26.85 -6.79
N ALA A 119 1.24 -27.75 -6.30
CA ALA A 119 1.58 -27.83 -4.88
C ALA A 119 2.27 -26.54 -4.37
N THR A 120 3.14 -25.95 -5.20
CA THR A 120 3.77 -24.65 -4.91
C THR A 120 2.73 -23.53 -4.83
N LEU A 121 1.77 -23.47 -5.75
CA LEU A 121 0.69 -22.49 -5.71
C LEU A 121 -0.17 -22.63 -4.45
N ALA A 122 -0.52 -23.84 -4.05
CA ALA A 122 -1.29 -24.10 -2.82
C ALA A 122 -0.52 -23.66 -1.55
N ARG A 123 0.81 -23.81 -1.58
CA ARG A 123 1.68 -23.48 -0.45
C ARG A 123 2.08 -21.99 -0.41
N LEU A 124 2.47 -21.40 -1.55
CA LEU A 124 3.16 -20.08 -1.58
C LEU A 124 2.36 -18.98 -2.29
N TYR A 125 1.31 -19.28 -3.03
CA TYR A 125 0.53 -18.23 -3.71
C TYR A 125 -0.82 -17.98 -3.04
N THR A 126 -1.66 -19.01 -2.87
CA THR A 126 -3.03 -18.78 -2.40
C THR A 126 -3.14 -18.29 -0.95
N PRO A 127 -2.19 -18.60 -0.02
CA PRO A 127 -2.18 -18.00 1.31
C PRO A 127 -1.81 -16.52 1.32
N ALA A 128 -1.23 -15.96 0.24
CA ALA A 128 -0.88 -14.53 0.14
C ALA A 128 -2.07 -13.60 0.39
N ARG A 129 -3.31 -14.07 0.20
CA ARG A 129 -4.51 -13.29 0.52
C ARG A 129 -4.56 -12.79 1.96
N TYR A 130 -4.00 -13.53 2.93
CA TYR A 130 -3.92 -13.08 4.32
C TYR A 130 -2.94 -11.93 4.49
N LEU A 131 -1.80 -12.01 3.82
CA LEU A 131 -0.81 -10.93 3.83
C LEU A 131 -1.32 -9.68 3.11
N PHE A 132 -1.97 -9.82 1.95
CA PHE A 132 -2.60 -8.70 1.24
C PHE A 132 -3.73 -8.07 2.06
N HIS A 133 -4.47 -8.87 2.84
CA HIS A 133 -5.45 -8.34 3.78
C HIS A 133 -4.78 -7.56 4.93
N ALA A 134 -3.65 -8.02 5.44
CA ALA A 134 -2.88 -7.26 6.44
C ALA A 134 -2.39 -5.91 5.87
N LEU A 135 -1.93 -5.87 4.60
CA LEU A 135 -1.60 -4.62 3.91
C LEU A 135 -2.82 -3.69 3.78
N GLN A 136 -3.98 -4.25 3.48
CA GLN A 136 -5.23 -3.50 3.41
C GLN A 136 -5.60 -2.89 4.77
N LEU A 137 -5.50 -3.66 5.86
CA LEU A 137 -5.78 -3.17 7.22
C LEU A 137 -4.80 -2.07 7.66
N GLY A 138 -3.49 -2.25 7.40
CA GLY A 138 -2.48 -1.25 7.71
C GLY A 138 -2.68 0.05 6.92
N SER A 139 -3.01 -0.06 5.62
CA SER A 139 -3.33 1.10 4.80
C SER A 139 -4.60 1.82 5.27
N ALA A 140 -5.63 1.08 5.72
CA ALA A 140 -6.85 1.62 6.31
C ALA A 140 -6.56 2.34 7.64
N TYR A 141 -5.62 1.85 8.43
CA TYR A 141 -5.18 2.55 9.66
C TYR A 141 -4.47 3.87 9.33
N ILE A 142 -3.57 3.88 8.34
CA ILE A 142 -2.93 5.13 7.87
C ILE A 142 -3.99 6.10 7.33
N HIS A 143 -4.99 5.62 6.57
CA HIS A 143 -6.14 6.44 6.14
C HIS A 143 -6.83 7.11 7.33
N GLN A 144 -7.06 6.37 8.41
CA GLN A 144 -7.71 6.89 9.62
C GLN A 144 -6.85 7.90 10.37
N MET A 145 -5.53 7.67 10.42
CA MET A 145 -4.63 8.35 11.35
C MET A 145 -3.77 9.44 10.73
N ALA A 146 -3.62 9.50 9.40
CA ALA A 146 -2.77 10.49 8.74
C ALA A 146 -3.19 11.93 9.08
N PRO A 147 -2.23 12.86 9.20
CA PRO A 147 -2.50 14.23 9.66
C PRO A 147 -3.12 15.14 8.59
N SER A 148 -3.19 14.70 7.34
CA SER A 148 -3.71 15.48 6.22
C SER A 148 -4.64 14.66 5.34
N SER A 149 -5.70 15.28 4.83
CA SER A 149 -6.65 14.66 3.91
C SER A 149 -6.02 14.22 2.58
N THR A 150 -4.97 14.85 2.14
CA THR A 150 -4.23 14.48 0.93
C THR A 150 -3.46 13.17 1.12
N ILE A 151 -2.86 12.96 2.29
CA ILE A 151 -2.22 11.69 2.68
C ILE A 151 -3.28 10.59 2.86
N THR A 152 -4.37 10.90 3.58
CA THR A 152 -5.54 10.01 3.73
C THR A 152 -6.06 9.51 2.38
N ASN A 153 -6.15 10.40 1.38
CA ASN A 153 -6.63 10.05 0.04
C ASN A 153 -5.71 9.01 -0.64
N CYS A 154 -4.39 9.17 -0.55
CA CYS A 154 -3.44 8.16 -1.05
C CYS A 154 -3.60 6.81 -0.35
N ALA A 155 -3.71 6.81 0.98
CA ALA A 155 -3.90 5.60 1.77
C ALA A 155 -5.24 4.92 1.47
N THR A 156 -6.30 5.70 1.13
CA THR A 156 -7.61 5.17 0.70
C THR A 156 -7.48 4.31 -0.55
N TYR A 157 -6.81 4.84 -1.58
CA TYR A 157 -6.63 4.10 -2.84
C TYR A 157 -5.71 2.89 -2.66
N GLN A 158 -4.67 3.00 -1.86
CA GLN A 158 -3.82 1.86 -1.50
C GLN A 158 -4.61 0.77 -0.76
N THR A 159 -5.52 1.16 0.14
CA THR A 159 -6.43 0.22 0.82
C THR A 159 -7.30 -0.53 -0.17
N ALA A 160 -7.90 0.18 -1.13
CA ALA A 160 -8.76 -0.41 -2.15
C ALA A 160 -7.97 -1.34 -3.08
N ASP A 161 -6.75 -0.97 -3.50
CA ASP A 161 -5.89 -1.81 -4.32
C ASP A 161 -5.47 -3.09 -3.61
N SER A 162 -5.10 -3.00 -2.32
CA SER A 162 -4.76 -4.18 -1.52
C SER A 162 -5.96 -5.14 -1.39
N LEU A 163 -7.18 -4.62 -1.26
CA LEU A 163 -8.40 -5.42 -1.26
C LEU A 163 -8.67 -6.09 -2.61
N ARG A 164 -8.37 -5.40 -3.73
CA ARG A 164 -8.44 -6.00 -5.07
C ARG A 164 -7.46 -7.16 -5.21
N TRP A 165 -6.23 -7.04 -4.67
CA TRP A 165 -5.26 -8.13 -4.66
C TRP A 165 -5.77 -9.35 -3.88
N VAL A 166 -6.43 -9.14 -2.74
CA VAL A 166 -7.14 -10.21 -2.01
C VAL A 166 -8.19 -10.87 -2.89
N THR A 167 -9.02 -10.07 -3.57
CA THR A 167 -10.12 -10.54 -4.42
C THR A 167 -9.60 -11.36 -5.61
N HIS A 168 -8.58 -10.89 -6.32
CA HIS A 168 -7.98 -11.60 -7.44
C HIS A 168 -7.35 -12.92 -7.00
N THR A 169 -6.64 -12.93 -5.86
CA THR A 169 -6.07 -14.16 -5.30
C THR A 169 -7.16 -15.15 -4.89
N ALA A 170 -8.25 -14.69 -4.28
CA ALA A 170 -9.38 -15.53 -3.91
C ALA A 170 -10.11 -16.09 -5.14
N TYR A 171 -10.29 -15.28 -6.18
CA TYR A 171 -10.86 -15.73 -7.45
C TYR A 171 -9.97 -16.82 -8.08
N ARG A 172 -8.67 -16.57 -8.20
CA ARG A 172 -7.71 -17.54 -8.72
C ARG A 172 -7.69 -18.83 -7.90
N THR A 173 -7.73 -18.74 -6.57
CA THR A 173 -7.85 -19.92 -5.68
C THR A 173 -9.08 -20.74 -6.02
N LYS A 174 -10.23 -20.09 -6.30
CA LYS A 174 -11.45 -20.80 -6.67
C LYS A 174 -11.37 -21.51 -8.01
N GLU A 175 -10.72 -20.91 -9.01
CA GLU A 175 -10.48 -21.57 -10.31
C GLU A 175 -9.57 -22.78 -10.16
N LEU A 176 -8.45 -22.64 -9.46
CA LEU A 176 -7.53 -23.73 -9.16
C LEU A 176 -8.24 -24.89 -8.40
N SER A 177 -9.12 -24.57 -7.43
CA SER A 177 -9.88 -25.58 -6.70
C SER A 177 -10.83 -26.41 -7.57
N LYS A 178 -11.33 -25.83 -8.66
CA LYS A 178 -12.17 -26.56 -9.62
C LYS A 178 -11.38 -27.51 -10.51
N THR A 179 -10.18 -27.06 -10.91
CA THR A 179 -9.29 -27.84 -11.80
C THR A 179 -8.53 -28.91 -11.03
N TRP A 180 -8.12 -28.61 -9.80
CA TRP A 180 -7.30 -29.45 -8.93
C TRP A 180 -7.99 -29.66 -7.57
N PRO A 181 -9.12 -30.42 -7.51
CA PRO A 181 -9.94 -30.54 -6.31
C PRO A 181 -9.22 -31.18 -5.11
N ASP A 182 -8.23 -32.02 -5.37
CA ASP A 182 -7.47 -32.74 -4.33
C ASP A 182 -6.24 -31.97 -3.85
N ALA A 183 -5.94 -30.77 -4.39
CA ALA A 183 -4.77 -29.98 -4.02
C ALA A 183 -4.98 -29.12 -2.76
N GLY A 184 -6.19 -29.10 -2.17
CA GLY A 184 -6.52 -28.41 -0.93
C GLY A 184 -6.73 -26.91 -1.08
N PHE A 185 -6.89 -26.40 -2.31
CA PHE A 185 -7.23 -25.00 -2.55
C PHE A 185 -8.58 -24.62 -1.94
N GLY A 186 -8.61 -23.53 -1.18
CA GLY A 186 -9.80 -23.04 -0.48
C GLY A 186 -9.94 -23.56 0.96
N ASP A 187 -9.29 -24.67 1.30
CA ASP A 187 -9.42 -25.35 2.60
C ASP A 187 -8.19 -25.18 3.49
N ASN A 188 -6.97 -25.20 2.91
CA ASN A 188 -5.72 -25.32 3.64
C ASN A 188 -4.97 -23.99 3.84
N GLU A 189 -5.34 -22.91 3.15
CA GLU A 189 -4.56 -21.66 3.14
C GLU A 189 -4.41 -21.06 4.53
N ARG A 190 -5.44 -21.14 5.38
CA ARG A 190 -5.35 -20.63 6.74
C ARG A 190 -4.30 -21.37 7.55
N GLN A 191 -4.33 -22.70 7.51
CA GLN A 191 -3.34 -23.52 8.21
C GLN A 191 -1.93 -23.26 7.68
N THR A 192 -1.78 -23.16 6.36
CA THR A 192 -0.50 -22.85 5.72
C THR A 192 0.02 -21.49 6.17
N TRP A 193 -0.82 -20.45 6.15
CA TRP A 193 -0.47 -19.12 6.68
C TRP A 193 -0.04 -19.15 8.14
N GLU A 194 -0.74 -19.91 8.98
CA GLU A 194 -0.52 -19.95 10.42
C GLU A 194 0.68 -20.83 10.84
N SER A 195 1.12 -21.79 10.01
CA SER A 195 2.09 -22.81 10.44
C SER A 195 3.26 -23.09 9.50
N ASP A 196 3.17 -22.76 8.19
CA ASP A 196 4.28 -23.00 7.25
C ASP A 196 5.41 -21.99 7.47
N ALA A 197 6.64 -22.51 7.57
CA ALA A 197 7.84 -21.71 7.85
C ALA A 197 8.08 -20.60 6.82
N ALA A 198 7.67 -20.77 5.57
CA ALA A 198 7.80 -19.75 4.53
C ALA A 198 7.01 -18.48 4.83
N TRP A 199 5.94 -18.57 5.60
CA TRP A 199 5.06 -17.46 5.92
C TRP A 199 5.31 -16.80 7.26
N GLN A 200 5.99 -17.49 8.21
CA GLN A 200 6.08 -16.98 9.58
C GLN A 200 6.84 -15.65 9.70
N GLY A 201 7.84 -15.41 8.85
CA GLY A 201 8.54 -14.12 8.81
C GLY A 201 7.60 -12.97 8.38
N PHE A 202 6.85 -13.15 7.27
CA PHE A 202 5.87 -12.17 6.84
C PHE A 202 4.72 -12.00 7.82
N ARG A 203 4.29 -13.07 8.47
CA ARG A 203 3.24 -13.02 9.49
C ARG A 203 3.71 -12.20 10.69
N GLU A 204 4.90 -12.46 11.23
CA GLU A 204 5.46 -11.70 12.34
C GLU A 204 5.59 -10.21 11.99
N LEU A 205 6.17 -9.89 10.84
CA LEU A 205 6.31 -8.52 10.38
C LEU A 205 4.96 -7.82 10.22
N ALA A 206 3.97 -8.48 9.61
CA ALA A 206 2.63 -7.94 9.44
C ALA A 206 1.93 -7.70 10.78
N GLU A 207 1.96 -8.68 11.71
CA GLU A 207 1.36 -8.55 13.04
C GLU A 207 2.01 -7.40 13.85
N LYS A 208 3.33 -7.20 13.74
CA LYS A 208 4.05 -6.09 14.35
C LYS A 208 3.67 -4.74 13.72
N ALA A 209 3.61 -4.68 12.39
CA ALA A 209 3.22 -3.46 11.68
C ALA A 209 1.77 -3.03 11.98
N LEU A 210 0.85 -3.99 12.17
CA LEU A 210 -0.56 -3.71 12.51
C LEU A 210 -0.76 -3.18 13.93
N VAL A 211 0.22 -3.32 14.82
CA VAL A 211 0.17 -2.75 16.18
C VAL A 211 1.10 -1.55 16.37
N ALA A 212 1.66 -1.02 15.30
CA ALA A 212 2.34 0.26 15.27
C ALA A 212 1.27 1.37 15.29
N TRP A 213 0.93 1.88 16.48
CA TRP A 213 -0.19 2.81 16.65
C TRP A 213 0.16 4.24 16.24
N ASP A 214 1.42 4.67 16.35
CA ASP A 214 1.84 5.96 15.81
C ASP A 214 1.67 5.99 14.28
N TRP A 215 1.03 7.03 13.75
CA TRP A 215 0.74 7.09 12.31
C TRP A 215 2.00 7.08 11.44
N GLY A 216 3.07 7.76 11.90
CA GLY A 216 4.35 7.81 11.17
C GLY A 216 5.08 6.47 11.23
N GLU A 217 5.10 5.81 12.40
CA GLU A 217 5.63 4.46 12.55
C GLU A 217 4.84 3.46 11.69
N SER A 218 3.51 3.51 11.72
CA SER A 218 2.65 2.69 10.87
C SER A 218 2.92 2.92 9.38
N PHE A 219 3.07 4.19 8.97
CA PHE A 219 3.44 4.51 7.60
C PHE A 219 4.79 3.89 7.21
N VAL A 220 5.82 3.99 8.05
CA VAL A 220 7.13 3.38 7.77
C VAL A 220 7.03 1.86 7.74
N ALA A 221 6.43 1.25 8.76
CA ALA A 221 6.31 -0.21 8.86
C ALA A 221 5.56 -0.81 7.66
N ILE A 222 4.46 -0.18 7.21
CA ILE A 222 3.65 -0.64 6.07
C ILE A 222 4.29 -0.26 4.74
N ASN A 223 4.52 1.05 4.49
CA ASN A 223 4.84 1.54 3.13
C ASN A 223 6.32 1.50 2.79
N LEU A 224 7.20 1.55 3.78
CA LEU A 224 8.64 1.55 3.53
C LEU A 224 9.30 0.18 3.80
N VAL A 225 8.66 -0.70 4.57
CA VAL A 225 9.27 -2.00 4.91
C VAL A 225 8.41 -3.19 4.48
N LEU A 226 7.23 -3.41 5.08
CA LEU A 226 6.42 -4.60 4.80
C LEU A 226 6.02 -4.68 3.33
N LYS A 227 5.45 -3.61 2.80
CA LYS A 227 4.93 -3.58 1.43
C LYS A 227 6.03 -3.76 0.38
N PRO A 228 7.18 -3.05 0.43
CA PRO A 228 8.31 -3.33 -0.48
C PRO A 228 8.81 -4.77 -0.40
N ALA A 229 8.91 -5.35 0.80
CA ALA A 229 9.32 -6.75 0.97
C ALA A 229 8.32 -7.72 0.32
N VAL A 230 7.01 -7.47 0.47
CA VAL A 230 5.94 -8.24 -0.18
C VAL A 230 6.00 -8.10 -1.69
N GLU A 231 6.18 -6.89 -2.21
CA GLU A 231 6.26 -6.63 -3.64
C GLU A 231 7.43 -7.38 -4.29
N GLU A 232 8.61 -7.30 -3.67
CA GLU A 232 9.78 -7.98 -4.20
C GLU A 232 9.65 -9.51 -4.10
N ALA A 233 9.26 -10.05 -2.96
CA ALA A 233 9.18 -11.50 -2.79
C ALA A 233 7.99 -12.14 -3.52
N LEU A 234 6.77 -11.58 -3.36
CA LEU A 234 5.54 -12.21 -3.84
C LEU A 234 5.11 -11.75 -5.24
N LEU A 235 5.46 -10.51 -5.66
CA LEU A 235 5.06 -10.06 -6.99
C LEU A 235 6.19 -10.21 -8.00
N VAL A 236 7.44 -9.88 -7.63
CA VAL A 236 8.59 -10.01 -8.53
C VAL A 236 9.08 -11.45 -8.57
N GLN A 237 9.61 -11.97 -7.45
CA GLN A 237 10.26 -13.30 -7.45
C GLN A 237 9.27 -14.44 -7.74
N MET A 238 8.10 -14.44 -7.11
CA MET A 238 7.05 -15.43 -7.40
C MET A 238 6.54 -15.31 -8.84
N GLY A 239 6.39 -14.07 -9.36
CA GLY A 239 5.97 -13.82 -10.74
C GLY A 239 6.98 -14.33 -11.76
N ASP A 240 8.28 -14.17 -11.52
CA ASP A 240 9.34 -14.67 -12.37
C ASP A 240 9.42 -16.22 -12.30
N THR A 241 9.31 -16.78 -11.11
CA THR A 241 9.22 -18.23 -10.91
C THR A 241 8.00 -18.80 -11.64
N ALA A 242 6.83 -18.15 -11.56
CA ALA A 242 5.64 -18.59 -12.29
C ALA A 242 5.89 -18.67 -13.80
N ARG A 243 6.57 -17.69 -14.38
CA ARG A 243 6.92 -17.69 -15.82
C ARG A 243 7.85 -18.84 -16.17
N SER A 244 8.87 -19.13 -15.34
CA SER A 244 9.79 -20.24 -15.55
C SER A 244 9.09 -21.60 -15.46
N GLN A 245 8.07 -21.72 -14.60
CA GLN A 245 7.25 -22.91 -14.42
C GLN A 245 6.07 -23.01 -15.42
N GLY A 246 5.99 -22.10 -16.40
CA GLY A 246 4.95 -22.12 -17.45
C GLY A 246 3.61 -21.49 -17.02
N ASP A 247 3.48 -20.97 -15.79
CA ASP A 247 2.29 -20.24 -15.34
C ASP A 247 2.35 -18.77 -15.77
N THR A 248 2.13 -18.56 -17.06
CA THR A 248 2.10 -17.22 -17.64
C THR A 248 0.98 -16.37 -17.06
N LEU A 249 -0.15 -16.97 -16.69
CA LEU A 249 -1.27 -16.23 -16.09
C LEU A 249 -0.84 -15.57 -14.78
N LEU A 250 -0.24 -16.32 -13.86
CA LEU A 250 0.24 -15.76 -12.60
C LEU A 250 1.29 -14.66 -12.83
N GLY A 251 2.23 -14.89 -13.76
CA GLY A 251 3.22 -13.88 -14.13
C GLY A 251 2.63 -12.56 -14.64
N LEU A 252 1.48 -12.60 -15.34
CA LEU A 252 0.75 -11.40 -15.79
C LEU A 252 -0.08 -10.76 -14.67
N LEU A 253 -0.67 -11.55 -13.78
CA LEU A 253 -1.42 -11.07 -12.62
C LEU A 253 -0.51 -10.31 -11.65
N THR A 254 0.68 -10.87 -11.33
CA THR A 254 1.65 -10.17 -10.48
C THR A 254 2.16 -8.88 -11.13
N GLN A 255 2.35 -8.86 -12.45
CA GLN A 255 2.72 -7.65 -13.17
C GLN A 255 1.62 -6.57 -13.13
N ALA A 256 0.34 -6.97 -13.16
CA ALA A 256 -0.77 -6.02 -12.97
C ALA A 256 -0.76 -5.41 -11.56
N GLN A 257 -0.48 -6.22 -10.53
CA GLN A 257 -0.34 -5.74 -9.15
C GLN A 257 0.87 -4.81 -8.96
N LEU A 258 1.98 -5.05 -9.65
CA LEU A 258 3.16 -4.17 -9.59
C LEU A 258 2.88 -2.74 -10.10
N ARG A 259 1.94 -2.54 -11.03
CA ARG A 259 1.52 -1.20 -11.46
C ARG A 259 0.89 -0.39 -10.33
N ASP A 260 0.09 -1.04 -9.49
CA ASP A 260 -0.45 -0.42 -8.28
C ASP A 260 0.68 -0.14 -7.27
N ALA A 261 1.58 -1.11 -7.09
CA ALA A 261 2.73 -1.01 -6.20
C ALA A 261 3.64 0.20 -6.54
N GLU A 262 3.93 0.41 -7.82
CA GLU A 262 4.72 1.56 -8.29
C GLU A 262 4.06 2.91 -7.92
N ARG A 263 2.74 3.01 -8.04
CA ARG A 263 1.98 4.19 -7.62
C ARG A 263 2.10 4.40 -6.11
N HIS A 264 1.98 3.31 -5.33
CA HIS A 264 2.12 3.38 -3.87
C HIS A 264 3.53 3.82 -3.45
N ARG A 265 4.58 3.35 -4.14
CA ARG A 265 5.96 3.79 -3.89
C ARG A 265 6.16 5.28 -4.22
N ARG A 266 5.50 5.80 -5.26
CA ARG A 266 5.60 7.23 -5.63
C ARG A 266 5.05 8.14 -4.55
N TRP A 267 3.84 7.87 -4.04
CA TRP A 267 3.29 8.73 -2.99
C TRP A 267 4.04 8.57 -1.66
N ALA A 268 4.46 7.35 -1.33
CA ALA A 268 5.28 7.12 -0.14
C ALA A 268 6.61 7.87 -0.21
N GLY A 269 7.29 7.81 -1.36
CA GLY A 269 8.53 8.57 -1.58
C GLY A 269 8.34 10.08 -1.52
N ALA A 270 7.24 10.60 -2.06
CA ALA A 270 6.91 12.02 -1.97
C ALA A 270 6.66 12.45 -0.52
N LEU A 271 6.00 11.62 0.28
CA LEU A 271 5.75 11.90 1.70
C LEU A 271 7.06 11.87 2.51
N VAL A 272 7.94 10.90 2.26
CA VAL A 272 9.27 10.85 2.88
C VAL A 272 10.07 12.10 2.53
N LYS A 273 10.09 12.50 1.26
CA LYS A 273 10.79 13.70 0.81
C LYS A 273 10.30 14.94 1.54
N MET A 274 8.99 15.11 1.68
CA MET A 274 8.41 16.21 2.43
C MET A 274 8.78 16.14 3.92
N ALA A 275 8.69 14.96 4.53
CA ALA A 275 9.05 14.79 5.93
C ALA A 275 10.53 15.13 6.20
N LEU A 276 11.44 14.82 5.29
CA LEU A 276 12.87 15.13 5.40
C LEU A 276 13.19 16.64 5.31
N GLU A 277 12.22 17.50 4.98
CA GLU A 277 12.39 18.95 5.06
C GLU A 277 12.50 19.45 6.51
N MET A 278 12.04 18.66 7.49
CA MET A 278 12.08 18.99 8.90
C MET A 278 13.27 18.36 9.61
N GLU A 279 13.99 19.16 10.39
CA GLU A 279 15.09 18.69 11.21
C GLU A 279 14.65 17.61 12.20
N GLY A 280 15.44 16.54 12.33
CA GLY A 280 15.18 15.42 13.23
C GLY A 280 14.37 14.28 12.62
N ASN A 281 13.55 14.51 11.59
CA ASN A 281 12.74 13.49 10.97
C ASN A 281 13.56 12.36 10.30
N GLU A 282 14.73 12.68 9.77
CA GLU A 282 15.63 11.66 9.19
C GLU A 282 15.96 10.58 10.23
N ALA A 283 16.35 10.98 11.44
CA ALA A 283 16.67 10.04 12.51
C ALA A 283 15.44 9.21 12.93
N VAL A 284 14.25 9.81 12.97
CA VAL A 284 13.00 9.13 13.29
C VAL A 284 12.69 8.08 12.23
N LEU A 285 12.71 8.45 10.95
CA LEU A 285 12.41 7.55 9.83
C LEU A 285 13.42 6.39 9.77
N LYS A 286 14.71 6.68 9.87
CA LYS A 286 15.77 5.66 9.88
C LYS A 286 15.62 4.71 11.07
N GLY A 287 15.35 5.23 12.27
CA GLY A 287 15.14 4.40 13.45
C GLY A 287 13.99 3.39 13.28
N TRP A 288 12.90 3.79 12.67
CA TRP A 288 11.80 2.86 12.37
C TRP A 288 12.14 1.88 11.25
N VAL A 289 12.84 2.32 10.18
CA VAL A 289 13.32 1.38 9.15
C VAL A 289 14.24 0.34 9.77
N GLU A 290 15.23 0.74 10.58
CA GLU A 290 16.16 -0.15 11.27
C GLU A 290 15.44 -1.13 12.21
N GLN A 291 14.32 -0.73 12.82
CA GLN A 291 13.51 -1.58 13.70
C GLN A 291 12.84 -2.72 12.92
N TYR A 292 12.29 -2.45 11.74
CA TYR A 292 11.46 -3.40 10.98
C TYR A 292 12.24 -4.17 9.90
N LEU A 293 13.30 -3.58 9.33
CA LEU A 293 14.03 -4.15 8.20
C LEU A 293 14.61 -5.56 8.46
N PRO A 294 15.17 -5.89 9.65
CA PRO A 294 15.65 -7.25 9.90
C PRO A 294 14.57 -8.32 9.83
N MET A 295 13.32 -7.98 10.21
CA MET A 295 12.17 -8.88 10.08
C MET A 295 11.78 -9.05 8.61
N ALA A 296 11.84 -7.98 7.82
CA ALA A 296 11.60 -8.05 6.38
C ALA A 296 12.65 -8.92 5.66
N ASP A 297 13.92 -8.78 6.01
CA ASP A 297 15.00 -9.62 5.47
C ASP A 297 14.74 -11.11 5.78
N ALA A 298 14.42 -11.43 7.03
CA ALA A 298 14.11 -12.81 7.43
C ALA A 298 12.86 -13.35 6.72
N ALA A 299 11.84 -12.52 6.51
CA ALA A 299 10.62 -12.89 5.79
C ALA A 299 10.89 -13.16 4.30
N ILE A 300 11.66 -12.30 3.65
CA ILE A 300 12.10 -12.48 2.26
C ILE A 300 12.90 -13.78 2.13
N ASP A 301 13.86 -14.01 3.02
CA ASP A 301 14.69 -15.21 3.00
C ASP A 301 13.85 -16.48 3.14
N ALA A 302 12.95 -16.52 4.11
CA ALA A 302 12.11 -17.69 4.33
C ALA A 302 11.18 -17.99 3.14
N TYR A 303 10.60 -16.97 2.55
CA TYR A 303 9.68 -17.10 1.43
C TYR A 303 10.42 -17.43 0.12
N CYS A 304 11.42 -16.64 -0.26
CA CYS A 304 12.14 -16.81 -1.52
C CYS A 304 12.89 -18.14 -1.57
N ASN A 305 13.49 -18.60 -0.46
CA ASN A 305 14.17 -19.90 -0.41
C ASN A 305 13.18 -21.09 -0.51
N ALA A 306 11.89 -20.87 -0.33
CA ALA A 306 10.86 -21.88 -0.52
C ALA A 306 10.36 -21.98 -1.97
N LEU A 307 10.69 -21.00 -2.83
CA LEU A 307 10.35 -21.03 -4.26
C LEU A 307 11.21 -22.06 -5.00
N PRO A 308 10.68 -22.77 -6.00
CA PRO A 308 11.49 -23.62 -6.85
C PRO A 308 12.46 -22.77 -7.68
N GLU A 309 13.65 -23.32 -7.94
CA GLU A 309 14.70 -22.66 -8.75
C GLU A 309 15.05 -21.22 -8.29
N SER A 310 15.08 -21.01 -6.97
CA SER A 310 15.15 -19.70 -6.33
C SER A 310 16.57 -19.17 -6.08
N GLU A 311 17.60 -19.73 -6.75
CA GLU A 311 18.98 -19.27 -6.54
C GLU A 311 19.09 -17.76 -6.80
N GLY A 312 19.52 -17.00 -5.78
CA GLY A 312 19.66 -15.54 -5.83
C GLY A 312 18.37 -14.73 -5.61
N ALA A 313 17.17 -15.35 -5.59
CA ALA A 313 15.90 -14.63 -5.45
C ALA A 313 15.82 -13.82 -4.14
N SER A 314 16.25 -14.43 -3.03
CA SER A 314 16.28 -13.76 -1.74
C SER A 314 17.21 -12.55 -1.72
N ALA A 315 18.42 -12.69 -2.25
CA ALA A 315 19.40 -11.59 -2.34
C ALA A 315 18.85 -10.44 -3.21
N ALA A 316 18.32 -10.78 -4.40
CA ALA A 316 17.75 -9.79 -5.32
C ALA A 316 16.60 -9.01 -4.67
N ALA A 317 15.69 -9.69 -3.97
CA ALA A 317 14.57 -9.04 -3.30
C ALA A 317 15.03 -8.10 -2.16
N ARG A 318 15.99 -8.53 -1.34
CA ARG A 318 16.54 -7.69 -0.27
C ARG A 318 17.30 -6.48 -0.82
N ASP A 319 18.09 -6.67 -1.87
CA ASP A 319 18.83 -5.58 -2.50
C ASP A 319 17.87 -4.55 -3.08
N ALA A 320 16.80 -4.96 -3.74
CA ALA A 320 15.77 -4.06 -4.27
C ALA A 320 15.07 -3.25 -3.16
N VAL A 321 14.79 -3.85 -1.99
CA VAL A 321 14.26 -3.11 -0.83
C VAL A 321 15.26 -2.09 -0.32
N ARG A 322 16.55 -2.44 -0.22
CA ARG A 322 17.61 -1.49 0.19
C ARG A 322 17.82 -0.38 -0.82
N ASP A 323 17.77 -0.68 -2.11
CA ASP A 323 17.85 0.31 -3.17
C ASP A 323 16.68 1.31 -3.08
N PHE A 324 15.48 0.83 -2.76
CA PHE A 324 14.34 1.72 -2.49
C PHE A 324 14.63 2.65 -1.30
N HIS A 325 15.15 2.15 -0.18
CA HIS A 325 15.51 3.00 0.96
C HIS A 325 16.63 3.98 0.61
N ALA A 326 17.63 3.56 -0.17
CA ALA A 326 18.71 4.44 -0.63
C ALA A 326 18.19 5.59 -1.50
N GLN A 327 17.24 5.31 -2.41
CA GLN A 327 16.58 6.34 -3.24
C GLN A 327 15.80 7.36 -2.39
N LEU A 328 15.31 6.95 -1.21
CA LEU A 328 14.63 7.82 -0.26
C LEU A 328 15.56 8.59 0.67
N GLY A 329 16.88 8.30 0.64
CA GLY A 329 17.87 8.87 1.57
C GLY A 329 17.81 8.24 2.97
N LEU A 330 17.28 7.03 3.09
CA LEU A 330 17.08 6.31 4.36
C LEU A 330 18.05 5.11 4.54
N ALA A 331 19.02 4.93 3.63
CA ALA A 331 20.04 3.91 3.78
C ALA A 331 21.11 4.32 4.80
#